data_31a366de0f6355e5b97562134769451a
#
_entry.id   31a366de0f6355e5b97562134769451a
#
_cell.length_a   1.000
_cell.length_b   1.000
_cell.length_c   1.000
_cell.angle_alpha   90.00
_cell.angle_beta   90.00
_cell.angle_gamma   90.00
#
_symmetry.space_group_name_H-M   'P 1'
#
loop_
_entity.id
_entity.type
_entity.pdbx_description
1 polymer ?
#
loop_
_entity_poly.entity_id
_entity_poly.type
_entity_poly.pdbx_seq_one_letter_code
_entity_poly.pdbx_strand_id
1 'polypeptide(L)'
;MAKLPFDIDLKGKVAVVTGGGGVLCSAFAKTVAQCGAKVAVLDLNQDAAQKVADEIAAEGGEAIAVAADCLSVESLQKAAGEVEKRLGTPDILINGAGGNHPRGTTDDEQLDPAAIGQVKTFFDLDPSGVQFVLNLNYMATLLTTQAFAKNMAGRGGNIINISSMNAFRPLTKIPAYSGAKAAVSNLTQWMAVYFAKAGVRVNAIAPGFFVTNQNRALLFDESGKPTARTDKILRATPMGRFGEAEELTGTLLWLLCDAASGFVTGTVIPVDGGFSAYSGV
;
A
#
# COMPACT_ATOMS: atom_id res chain seq x y z
N MET A 1 -24.37 -0.84 -29.19
CA MET A 1 -23.18 -0.04 -28.89
C MET A 1 -22.36 -0.81 -27.86
N ALA A 2 -21.03 -0.88 -28.04
CA ALA A 2 -20.17 -1.46 -27.01
C ALA A 2 -20.29 -0.63 -25.73
N LYS A 3 -20.45 -1.27 -24.56
CA LYS A 3 -20.45 -0.60 -23.26
C LYS A 3 -19.06 -0.03 -23.01
N LEU A 4 -18.95 1.23 -22.59
CA LEU A 4 -17.67 1.83 -22.20
C LEU A 4 -17.12 1.12 -20.98
N PRO A 5 -15.80 0.85 -20.91
CA PRO A 5 -15.20 0.05 -19.84
C PRO A 5 -15.08 0.78 -18.48
N PHE A 6 -15.39 2.07 -18.40
CA PHE A 6 -15.21 2.90 -17.21
C PHE A 6 -16.52 3.23 -16.47
N ASP A 7 -17.48 2.33 -16.47
CA ASP A 7 -18.63 2.40 -15.58
C ASP A 7 -18.30 1.63 -14.30
N ILE A 8 -17.79 2.35 -13.29
CA ILE A 8 -17.31 1.74 -12.04
C ILE A 8 -18.43 1.83 -11.00
N ASP A 9 -19.13 0.72 -10.82
CA ASP A 9 -20.15 0.54 -9.80
C ASP A 9 -19.70 -0.59 -8.86
N LEU A 10 -19.43 -0.23 -7.60
CA LEU A 10 -19.05 -1.17 -6.54
C LEU A 10 -20.20 -1.41 -5.54
N LYS A 11 -21.45 -1.06 -5.87
CA LYS A 11 -22.62 -1.31 -5.02
C LYS A 11 -22.73 -2.80 -4.67
N GLY A 12 -22.95 -3.05 -3.38
CA GLY A 12 -23.06 -4.41 -2.84
C GLY A 12 -21.72 -5.10 -2.63
N LYS A 13 -20.59 -4.50 -3.03
CA LYS A 13 -19.25 -5.01 -2.77
C LYS A 13 -18.77 -4.60 -1.38
N VAL A 14 -18.00 -5.48 -0.75
CA VAL A 14 -17.33 -5.21 0.53
C VAL A 14 -15.83 -5.10 0.30
N ALA A 15 -15.27 -3.96 0.67
CA ALA A 15 -13.85 -3.67 0.57
C ALA A 15 -13.21 -3.64 1.96
N VAL A 16 -12.06 -4.30 2.09
CA VAL A 16 -11.20 -4.26 3.29
C VAL A 16 -9.93 -3.51 2.94
N VAL A 17 -9.58 -2.49 3.73
CA VAL A 17 -8.40 -1.65 3.50
C VAL A 17 -7.54 -1.66 4.75
N THR A 18 -6.35 -2.27 4.71
CA THR A 18 -5.40 -2.28 5.83
C THR A 18 -4.46 -1.08 5.79
N GLY A 19 -4.04 -0.59 6.96
CA GLY A 19 -3.35 0.71 7.06
C GLY A 19 -4.27 1.86 6.64
N GLY A 20 -5.58 1.66 6.77
CA GLY A 20 -6.62 2.54 6.22
C GLY A 20 -6.70 3.91 6.86
N GLY A 21 -6.12 4.09 8.06
CA GLY A 21 -5.93 5.40 8.69
C GLY A 21 -4.78 6.23 8.11
N GLY A 22 -3.92 5.63 7.27
CA GLY A 22 -2.81 6.31 6.60
C GLY A 22 -3.24 7.13 5.38
N VAL A 23 -2.42 8.10 4.97
CA VAL A 23 -2.75 9.08 3.92
C VAL A 23 -3.17 8.41 2.60
N LEU A 24 -2.40 7.46 2.08
CA LEU A 24 -2.71 6.83 0.79
C LEU A 24 -3.91 5.88 0.89
N CYS A 25 -3.96 5.07 1.94
CA CYS A 25 -5.02 4.07 2.10
C CYS A 25 -6.36 4.69 2.50
N SER A 26 -6.37 5.84 3.19
CA SER A 26 -7.60 6.60 3.42
C SER A 26 -8.20 7.13 2.12
N ALA A 27 -7.36 7.61 1.18
CA ALA A 27 -7.84 8.00 -0.15
C ALA A 27 -8.45 6.80 -0.90
N PHE A 28 -7.81 5.62 -0.83
CA PHE A 28 -8.37 4.40 -1.41
C PHE A 28 -9.71 4.02 -0.79
N ALA A 29 -9.80 4.02 0.55
CA ALA A 29 -11.04 3.69 1.28
C ALA A 29 -12.19 4.62 0.89
N LYS A 30 -11.95 5.94 0.86
CA LYS A 30 -12.95 6.94 0.43
C LYS A 30 -13.37 6.74 -1.03
N THR A 31 -12.40 6.52 -1.92
CA THR A 31 -12.67 6.34 -3.35
C THR A 31 -13.55 5.11 -3.62
N VAL A 32 -13.28 3.96 -2.99
CA VAL A 32 -14.13 2.77 -3.19
C VAL A 32 -15.51 2.94 -2.55
N ALA A 33 -15.62 3.69 -1.44
CA ALA A 33 -16.88 4.05 -0.83
C ALA A 33 -17.72 4.97 -1.75
N GLN A 34 -17.11 5.97 -2.38
CA GLN A 34 -17.76 6.85 -3.37
C GLN A 34 -18.28 6.07 -4.58
N CYS A 35 -17.65 4.95 -4.93
CA CYS A 35 -18.15 4.03 -5.95
C CYS A 35 -19.22 3.06 -5.43
N GLY A 36 -19.66 3.19 -4.18
CA GLY A 36 -20.78 2.44 -3.60
C GLY A 36 -20.39 1.18 -2.82
N ALA A 37 -19.11 0.89 -2.62
CA ALA A 37 -18.67 -0.21 -1.77
C ALA A 37 -18.91 0.09 -0.29
N LYS A 38 -19.21 -0.96 0.50
CA LYS A 38 -19.12 -0.94 1.95
C LYS A 38 -17.65 -1.14 2.35
N VAL A 39 -17.13 -0.34 3.26
CA VAL A 39 -15.69 -0.31 3.54
C VAL A 39 -15.38 -0.67 4.98
N ALA A 40 -14.53 -1.67 5.18
CA ALA A 40 -13.86 -1.91 6.45
C ALA A 40 -12.48 -1.22 6.44
N VAL A 41 -12.33 -0.19 7.24
CA VAL A 41 -11.08 0.55 7.44
C VAL A 41 -10.33 -0.13 8.59
N LEU A 42 -9.28 -0.88 8.28
CA LEU A 42 -8.45 -1.58 9.26
C LEU A 42 -7.17 -0.80 9.52
N ASP A 43 -6.88 -0.54 10.78
CA ASP A 43 -5.61 0.06 11.20
C ASP A 43 -5.22 -0.43 12.59
N LEU A 44 -3.93 -0.38 12.93
CA LEU A 44 -3.46 -0.61 14.28
C LEU A 44 -3.96 0.50 15.23
N ASN A 45 -4.07 1.72 14.70
CA ASN A 45 -4.61 2.88 15.38
C ASN A 45 -6.12 2.98 15.11
N GLN A 46 -6.94 2.57 16.09
CA GLN A 46 -8.41 2.61 16.02
C GLN A 46 -8.95 4.01 15.72
N ASP A 47 -8.36 5.06 16.34
CA ASP A 47 -8.87 6.43 16.17
C ASP A 47 -8.63 6.93 14.75
N ALA A 48 -7.49 6.57 14.15
CA ALA A 48 -7.20 6.91 12.77
C ALA A 48 -8.15 6.19 11.80
N ALA A 49 -8.45 4.92 12.05
CA ALA A 49 -9.45 4.18 11.27
C ALA A 49 -10.85 4.76 11.43
N GLN A 50 -11.25 5.13 12.67
CA GLN A 50 -12.56 5.69 12.97
C GLN A 50 -12.76 7.04 12.26
N LYS A 51 -11.74 7.91 12.29
CA LYS A 51 -11.79 9.18 11.57
C LYS A 51 -12.11 8.99 10.09
N VAL A 52 -11.47 8.03 9.42
CA VAL A 52 -11.71 7.75 8.00
C VAL A 52 -13.11 7.17 7.78
N ALA A 53 -13.57 6.28 8.66
CA ALA A 53 -14.94 5.75 8.58
C ALA A 53 -16.00 6.84 8.76
N ASP A 54 -15.77 7.78 9.69
CA ASP A 54 -16.68 8.93 9.92
C ASP A 54 -16.70 9.88 8.71
N GLU A 55 -15.53 10.14 8.10
CA GLU A 55 -15.44 10.94 6.87
C GLU A 55 -16.21 10.29 5.71
N ILE A 56 -16.11 8.96 5.54
CA ILE A 56 -16.90 8.21 4.54
C ILE A 56 -18.41 8.31 4.84
N ALA A 57 -18.80 8.15 6.11
CA ALA A 57 -20.20 8.25 6.51
C ALA A 57 -20.78 9.66 6.29
N ALA A 58 -19.98 10.70 6.54
CA ALA A 58 -20.37 12.09 6.30
C ALA A 58 -20.63 12.39 4.82
N GLU A 59 -20.00 11.65 3.90
CA GLU A 59 -20.23 11.71 2.45
C GLU A 59 -21.34 10.74 1.98
N GLY A 60 -22.05 10.07 2.91
CA GLY A 60 -23.14 9.16 2.61
C GLY A 60 -22.72 7.72 2.26
N GLY A 61 -21.45 7.38 2.44
CA GLY A 61 -20.94 6.02 2.28
C GLY A 61 -21.19 5.14 3.52
N GLU A 62 -20.99 3.83 3.37
CA GLU A 62 -21.06 2.86 4.48
C GLU A 62 -19.66 2.37 4.84
N ALA A 63 -19.20 2.68 6.06
CA ALA A 63 -17.88 2.24 6.52
C ALA A 63 -17.89 1.84 7.99
N ILE A 64 -16.96 0.96 8.35
CA ILE A 64 -16.65 0.59 9.73
C ILE A 64 -15.15 0.72 9.99
N ALA A 65 -14.80 1.15 11.19
CA ALA A 65 -13.42 1.10 11.67
C ALA A 65 -13.19 -0.17 12.49
N VAL A 66 -12.09 -0.84 12.24
CA VAL A 66 -11.70 -2.08 12.93
C VAL A 66 -10.22 -2.00 13.34
N ALA A 67 -9.94 -2.07 14.66
CA ALA A 67 -8.56 -2.18 15.13
C ALA A 67 -7.99 -3.55 14.72
N ALA A 68 -6.87 -3.55 14.00
CA ALA A 68 -6.25 -4.78 13.55
C ALA A 68 -4.73 -4.67 13.51
N ASP A 69 -4.05 -5.59 14.17
CA ASP A 69 -2.61 -5.82 13.98
C ASP A 69 -2.41 -6.82 12.85
N CYS A 70 -1.89 -6.35 11.72
CA CYS A 70 -1.64 -7.17 10.53
C CYS A 70 -0.52 -8.21 10.73
N LEU A 71 0.21 -8.17 11.85
CA LEU A 71 1.20 -9.18 12.22
C LEU A 71 0.66 -10.24 13.19
N SER A 72 -0.56 -10.07 13.70
CA SER A 72 -1.22 -11.02 14.60
C SER A 72 -2.33 -11.79 13.89
N VAL A 73 -2.13 -13.11 13.75
CA VAL A 73 -3.14 -14.00 13.15
C VAL A 73 -4.46 -13.94 13.93
N GLU A 74 -4.40 -13.90 15.25
CA GLU A 74 -5.60 -13.81 16.10
C GLU A 74 -6.35 -12.49 15.87
N SER A 75 -5.63 -11.36 15.84
CA SER A 75 -6.21 -10.04 15.54
C SER A 75 -6.89 -10.02 14.18
N LEU A 76 -6.24 -10.58 13.15
CA LEU A 76 -6.79 -10.65 11.81
C LEU A 76 -8.01 -11.55 11.70
N GLN A 77 -8.04 -12.69 12.41
CA GLN A 77 -9.21 -13.59 12.46
C GLN A 77 -10.40 -12.90 13.13
N LYS A 78 -10.16 -12.18 14.22
CA LYS A 78 -11.20 -11.37 14.90
C LYS A 78 -11.73 -10.28 13.98
N ALA A 79 -10.84 -9.53 13.31
CA ALA A 79 -11.21 -8.50 12.35
C ALA A 79 -12.02 -9.06 11.18
N ALA A 80 -11.62 -10.23 10.62
CA ALA A 80 -12.36 -10.87 9.54
C ALA A 80 -13.78 -11.27 9.97
N GLY A 81 -13.94 -11.83 11.15
CA GLY A 81 -15.26 -12.16 11.70
C GLY A 81 -16.13 -10.92 11.94
N GLU A 82 -15.55 -9.81 12.41
CA GLU A 82 -16.28 -8.55 12.59
C GLU A 82 -16.72 -7.96 11.25
N VAL A 83 -15.84 -7.93 10.25
CA VAL A 83 -16.17 -7.45 8.89
C VAL A 83 -17.28 -8.28 8.29
N GLU A 84 -17.18 -9.61 8.35
CA GLU A 84 -18.19 -10.50 7.79
C GLU A 84 -19.56 -10.33 8.44
N LYS A 85 -19.59 -10.16 9.76
CA LYS A 85 -20.82 -9.93 10.53
C LYS A 85 -21.49 -8.59 10.21
N ARG A 86 -20.70 -7.51 10.02
CA ARG A 86 -21.23 -6.14 9.89
C ARG A 86 -21.45 -5.71 8.45
N LEU A 87 -20.58 -6.10 7.53
CA LEU A 87 -20.61 -5.65 6.13
C LEU A 87 -20.89 -6.80 5.15
N GLY A 88 -20.58 -8.02 5.52
CA GLY A 88 -20.64 -9.20 4.65
C GLY A 88 -19.27 -9.70 4.21
N THR A 89 -19.27 -10.68 3.33
CA THR A 89 -18.04 -11.31 2.82
C THR A 89 -17.27 -10.37 1.92
N PRO A 90 -15.96 -10.16 2.13
CA PRO A 90 -15.14 -9.29 1.29
C PRO A 90 -15.08 -9.72 -0.18
N ASP A 91 -15.18 -8.74 -1.07
CA ASP A 91 -14.95 -8.86 -2.51
C ASP A 91 -13.63 -8.20 -2.91
N ILE A 92 -13.16 -7.22 -2.14
CA ILE A 92 -11.98 -6.42 -2.41
C ILE A 92 -11.11 -6.39 -1.15
N LEU A 93 -9.82 -6.67 -1.32
CA LEU A 93 -8.81 -6.52 -0.27
C LEU A 93 -7.71 -5.59 -0.76
N ILE A 94 -7.45 -4.50 -0.02
CA ILE A 94 -6.34 -3.58 -0.27
C ILE A 94 -5.34 -3.72 0.86
N ASN A 95 -4.21 -4.35 0.58
CA ASN A 95 -3.10 -4.55 1.52
C ASN A 95 -2.19 -3.33 1.53
N GLY A 96 -2.47 -2.37 2.40
CA GLY A 96 -1.73 -1.12 2.49
C GLY A 96 -0.93 -0.94 3.77
N ALA A 97 -1.12 -1.80 4.77
CA ALA A 97 -0.28 -1.79 5.97
C ALA A 97 1.18 -2.02 5.60
N GLY A 98 2.07 -1.13 6.04
CA GLY A 98 3.48 -1.18 5.70
C GLY A 98 4.23 0.08 6.11
N GLY A 99 5.54 0.04 5.99
CA GLY A 99 6.40 1.18 6.31
C GLY A 99 7.86 0.81 6.46
N ASN A 100 8.70 1.81 6.69
CA ASN A 100 10.11 1.66 7.00
C ASN A 100 10.35 1.82 8.51
N HIS A 101 11.57 1.52 8.96
CA HIS A 101 11.98 1.71 10.36
C HIS A 101 13.43 2.21 10.44
N PRO A 102 13.73 3.19 11.32
CA PRO A 102 15.08 3.77 11.43
C PRO A 102 16.18 2.75 11.73
N ARG A 103 15.89 1.68 12.48
CA ARG A 103 16.86 0.61 12.77
C ARG A 103 17.28 -0.20 11.54
N GLY A 104 16.46 -0.24 10.48
CA GLY A 104 16.77 -0.87 9.19
C GLY A 104 17.29 0.13 8.13
N THR A 105 17.81 1.29 8.55
CA THR A 105 18.21 2.40 7.69
C THR A 105 19.66 2.79 7.98
N THR A 106 20.49 3.06 6.96
CA THR A 106 21.86 3.61 7.12
C THR A 106 21.82 5.14 7.18
N ASP A 107 22.87 5.75 7.74
CA ASP A 107 23.02 7.22 7.73
C ASP A 107 23.66 7.69 6.41
N ASP A 108 24.49 6.86 5.79
CA ASP A 108 25.16 7.12 4.53
C ASP A 108 24.36 6.65 3.30
N GLU A 109 24.61 7.24 2.16
CA GLU A 109 24.07 6.81 0.86
C GLU A 109 25.03 5.85 0.14
N GLN A 110 26.31 6.02 0.34
CA GLN A 110 27.41 5.18 -0.15
C GLN A 110 28.44 5.05 0.97
N LEU A 111 29.00 3.87 1.10
CA LEU A 111 29.99 3.60 2.12
C LEU A 111 31.30 4.41 1.86
N ASP A 112 31.64 5.30 2.80
CA ASP A 112 32.97 5.85 2.94
C ASP A 112 33.72 4.98 3.98
N PRO A 113 34.82 4.31 3.61
CA PRO A 113 35.60 3.53 4.57
C PRO A 113 36.07 4.34 5.80
N ALA A 114 36.32 5.65 5.65
CA ALA A 114 36.71 6.52 6.75
C ALA A 114 35.55 6.82 7.72
N ALA A 115 34.30 6.62 7.31
CA ALA A 115 33.12 6.86 8.15
C ALA A 115 32.72 5.63 9.00
N ILE A 116 33.38 4.47 8.81
CA ILE A 116 33.11 3.27 9.61
C ILE A 116 33.37 3.56 11.09
N GLY A 117 32.36 3.28 11.93
CA GLY A 117 32.39 3.56 13.36
C GLY A 117 32.08 5.02 13.75
N GLN A 118 31.82 5.91 12.77
CA GLN A 118 31.44 7.31 13.02
C GLN A 118 29.96 7.56 12.72
N VAL A 119 29.40 6.85 11.74
CA VAL A 119 27.99 6.92 11.36
C VAL A 119 27.46 5.49 11.24
N LYS A 120 26.15 5.34 11.22
CA LYS A 120 25.49 4.05 11.03
C LYS A 120 25.57 3.61 9.57
N THR A 121 26.49 2.69 9.29
CA THR A 121 26.75 2.10 7.98
C THR A 121 25.91 0.82 7.75
N PHE A 122 26.13 0.15 6.63
CA PHE A 122 25.55 -1.16 6.37
C PHE A 122 25.91 -2.20 7.45
N PHE A 123 27.12 -2.13 7.99
CA PHE A 123 27.62 -3.07 9.01
C PHE A 123 26.95 -2.89 10.38
N ASP A 124 26.30 -1.74 10.60
CA ASP A 124 25.62 -1.38 11.84
C ASP A 124 24.08 -1.54 11.76
N LEU A 125 23.57 -2.08 10.66
CA LEU A 125 22.14 -2.34 10.53
C LEU A 125 21.69 -3.36 11.59
N ASP A 126 20.68 -2.99 12.35
CA ASP A 126 20.09 -3.86 13.37
C ASP A 126 19.26 -4.98 12.71
N PRO A 127 19.64 -6.27 12.87
CA PRO A 127 18.88 -7.37 12.30
C PRO A 127 17.41 -7.40 12.74
N SER A 128 17.11 -6.97 13.97
CA SER A 128 15.72 -6.90 14.47
C SER A 128 14.93 -5.79 13.78
N GLY A 129 15.58 -4.68 13.44
CA GLY A 129 14.99 -3.59 12.66
C GLY A 129 14.72 -4.01 11.21
N VAL A 130 15.64 -4.73 10.59
CA VAL A 130 15.46 -5.32 9.25
C VAL A 130 14.30 -6.32 9.26
N GLN A 131 14.27 -7.24 10.24
CA GLN A 131 13.19 -8.22 10.39
C GLN A 131 11.82 -7.54 10.60
N PHE A 132 11.78 -6.47 11.41
CA PHE A 132 10.54 -5.71 11.62
C PHE A 132 10.02 -5.13 10.30
N VAL A 133 10.88 -4.54 9.46
CA VAL A 133 10.47 -3.98 8.17
C VAL A 133 9.98 -5.07 7.21
N LEU A 134 10.66 -6.21 7.15
CA LEU A 134 10.22 -7.36 6.36
C LEU A 134 8.85 -7.87 6.83
N ASN A 135 8.67 -8.02 8.13
CA ASN A 135 7.40 -8.48 8.69
C ASN A 135 6.27 -7.47 8.40
N LEU A 136 6.49 -6.18 8.68
CA LEU A 136 5.48 -5.15 8.52
C LEU A 136 4.99 -5.00 7.07
N ASN A 137 5.83 -5.31 6.09
CA ASN A 137 5.45 -5.22 4.68
C ASN A 137 5.04 -6.58 4.09
N TYR A 138 5.94 -7.56 4.10
CA TYR A 138 5.70 -8.85 3.46
C TYR A 138 4.74 -9.74 4.27
N MET A 139 5.05 -9.98 5.56
CA MET A 139 4.22 -10.85 6.39
C MET A 139 2.83 -10.26 6.63
N ALA A 140 2.72 -8.93 6.81
CA ALA A 140 1.41 -8.28 6.94
C ALA A 140 0.54 -8.51 5.68
N THR A 141 1.11 -8.34 4.48
CA THR A 141 0.41 -8.62 3.21
C THR A 141 -0.03 -10.09 3.12
N LEU A 142 0.85 -11.04 3.48
CA LEU A 142 0.57 -12.47 3.43
C LEU A 142 -0.52 -12.85 4.42
N LEU A 143 -0.37 -12.50 5.71
CA LEU A 143 -1.30 -12.88 6.78
C LEU A 143 -2.67 -12.25 6.58
N THR A 144 -2.74 -10.98 6.16
CA THR A 144 -4.00 -10.32 5.86
C THR A 144 -4.71 -11.00 4.67
N THR A 145 -3.94 -11.35 3.63
CA THR A 145 -4.51 -12.11 2.50
C THR A 145 -5.04 -13.48 2.95
N GLN A 146 -4.33 -14.20 3.82
CA GLN A 146 -4.83 -15.48 4.36
C GLN A 146 -6.13 -15.31 5.13
N ALA A 147 -6.26 -14.24 5.93
CA ALA A 147 -7.44 -14.00 6.75
C ALA A 147 -8.69 -13.67 5.92
N PHE A 148 -8.55 -12.85 4.86
CA PHE A 148 -9.69 -12.32 4.12
C PHE A 148 -9.96 -13.03 2.78
N ALA A 149 -8.91 -13.49 2.07
CA ALA A 149 -9.09 -14.07 0.73
C ALA A 149 -9.67 -15.48 0.75
N LYS A 150 -9.66 -16.18 1.89
CA LYS A 150 -10.26 -17.51 2.01
C LYS A 150 -11.74 -17.53 1.58
N ASN A 151 -12.49 -16.52 1.98
CA ASN A 151 -13.91 -16.41 1.68
C ASN A 151 -14.20 -15.78 0.30
N MET A 152 -13.18 -15.25 -0.38
CA MET A 152 -13.25 -14.78 -1.76
C MET A 152 -13.13 -15.95 -2.77
N ALA A 153 -12.45 -17.02 -2.38
CA ALA A 153 -12.17 -18.16 -3.27
C ALA A 153 -13.47 -18.80 -3.79
N GLY A 154 -13.58 -18.95 -5.12
CA GLY A 154 -14.76 -19.51 -5.81
C GLY A 154 -15.92 -18.51 -6.01
N ARG A 155 -15.86 -17.30 -5.39
CA ARG A 155 -16.83 -16.21 -5.61
C ARG A 155 -16.29 -15.13 -6.56
N GLY A 156 -14.99 -15.13 -6.75
CA GLY A 156 -14.27 -14.06 -7.41
C GLY A 156 -13.92 -12.91 -6.45
N GLY A 157 -13.02 -12.02 -6.89
CA GLY A 157 -12.62 -10.86 -6.11
C GLY A 157 -11.34 -10.21 -6.61
N ASN A 158 -10.96 -9.14 -5.94
CA ASN A 158 -9.77 -8.38 -6.25
C ASN A 158 -8.89 -8.15 -5.02
N ILE A 159 -7.61 -8.46 -5.15
CA ILE A 159 -6.59 -8.14 -4.14
C ILE A 159 -5.63 -7.13 -4.75
N ILE A 160 -5.48 -5.99 -4.08
CA ILE A 160 -4.56 -4.93 -4.46
C ILE A 160 -3.50 -4.77 -3.37
N ASN A 161 -2.25 -5.06 -3.71
CA ASN A 161 -1.14 -4.88 -2.79
C ASN A 161 -0.49 -3.51 -3.01
N ILE A 162 -0.07 -2.85 -1.94
CA ILE A 162 0.69 -1.61 -2.05
C ILE A 162 2.18 -1.94 -1.99
N SER A 163 2.78 -2.00 -3.17
CA SER A 163 4.22 -2.11 -3.35
C SER A 163 4.91 -0.74 -3.21
N SER A 164 5.92 -0.47 -3.96
CA SER A 164 6.61 0.82 -4.06
C SER A 164 7.46 0.83 -5.32
N MET A 165 7.77 2.01 -5.87
CA MET A 165 8.80 2.15 -6.91
C MET A 165 10.18 1.62 -6.44
N ASN A 166 10.41 1.53 -5.11
CA ASN A 166 11.58 0.91 -4.51
C ASN A 166 11.74 -0.59 -4.85
N ALA A 167 10.67 -1.26 -5.25
CA ALA A 167 10.74 -2.63 -5.74
C ALA A 167 11.46 -2.74 -7.09
N PHE A 168 11.46 -1.66 -7.89
CA PHE A 168 12.12 -1.58 -9.20
C PHE A 168 13.48 -0.89 -9.13
N ARG A 169 13.58 0.16 -8.31
CA ARG A 169 14.77 1.01 -8.14
C ARG A 169 15.00 1.21 -6.65
N PRO A 170 15.88 0.40 -6.02
CA PRO A 170 16.14 0.52 -4.59
C PRO A 170 16.73 1.89 -4.27
N LEU A 171 16.15 2.58 -3.30
CA LEU A 171 16.69 3.84 -2.81
C LEU A 171 17.89 3.57 -1.89
N THR A 172 18.80 4.53 -1.87
CA THR A 172 19.87 4.58 -0.88
C THR A 172 19.30 4.59 0.55
N LYS A 173 20.09 4.18 1.52
CA LYS A 173 19.82 4.17 2.98
C LYS A 173 18.78 3.14 3.47
N ILE A 174 17.86 2.63 2.65
CA ILE A 174 16.72 1.83 3.10
C ILE A 174 16.68 0.42 2.47
N PRO A 175 17.74 -0.40 2.64
CA PRO A 175 17.81 -1.71 1.99
C PRO A 175 16.71 -2.66 2.44
N ALA A 176 16.33 -2.63 3.72
CA ALA A 176 15.27 -3.47 4.28
C ALA A 176 13.91 -3.18 3.63
N TYR A 177 13.56 -1.90 3.48
CA TYR A 177 12.29 -1.50 2.88
C TYR A 177 12.23 -1.82 1.39
N SER A 178 13.31 -1.53 0.65
CA SER A 178 13.39 -1.84 -0.78
C SER A 178 13.25 -3.35 -1.04
N GLY A 179 13.97 -4.17 -0.26
CA GLY A 179 13.87 -5.63 -0.31
C GLY A 179 12.46 -6.13 0.04
N ALA A 180 11.84 -5.57 1.09
CA ALA A 180 10.49 -5.94 1.50
C ALA A 180 9.45 -5.62 0.40
N LYS A 181 9.54 -4.46 -0.26
CA LYS A 181 8.63 -4.08 -1.34
C LYS A 181 8.86 -4.88 -2.63
N ALA A 182 10.11 -5.27 -2.92
CA ALA A 182 10.40 -6.23 -3.98
C ALA A 182 9.76 -7.60 -3.68
N ALA A 183 9.83 -8.06 -2.42
CA ALA A 183 9.17 -9.29 -1.99
C ALA A 183 7.63 -9.21 -2.10
N VAL A 184 7.01 -8.07 -1.77
CA VAL A 184 5.56 -7.85 -1.99
C VAL A 184 5.21 -7.92 -3.47
N SER A 185 6.03 -7.34 -4.37
CA SER A 185 5.82 -7.43 -5.82
C SER A 185 5.91 -8.87 -6.32
N ASN A 186 6.89 -9.65 -5.85
CA ASN A 186 7.02 -11.06 -6.19
C ASN A 186 5.84 -11.89 -5.63
N LEU A 187 5.44 -11.65 -4.38
CA LEU A 187 4.28 -12.31 -3.77
C LEU A 187 2.98 -12.00 -4.54
N THR A 188 2.83 -10.79 -5.06
CA THR A 188 1.70 -10.41 -5.92
C THR A 188 1.61 -11.30 -7.16
N GLN A 189 2.73 -11.52 -7.84
CA GLN A 189 2.80 -12.38 -9.02
C GLN A 189 2.49 -13.83 -8.68
N TRP A 190 3.07 -14.33 -7.58
CA TRP A 190 2.80 -15.69 -7.12
C TRP A 190 1.33 -15.90 -6.77
N MET A 191 0.73 -14.98 -6.01
CA MET A 191 -0.68 -15.04 -5.64
C MET A 191 -1.61 -14.94 -6.86
N ALA A 192 -1.26 -14.13 -7.86
CA ALA A 192 -2.02 -13.98 -9.09
C ALA A 192 -2.17 -15.33 -9.82
N VAL A 193 -1.09 -16.10 -9.90
CA VAL A 193 -1.10 -17.44 -10.48
C VAL A 193 -1.88 -18.44 -9.61
N TYR A 194 -1.61 -18.39 -8.28
CA TYR A 194 -2.22 -19.31 -7.34
C TYR A 194 -3.75 -19.17 -7.25
N PHE A 195 -4.25 -17.93 -7.24
CA PHE A 195 -5.67 -17.64 -7.09
C PHE A 195 -6.45 -17.58 -8.42
N ALA A 196 -5.79 -17.68 -9.57
CA ALA A 196 -6.44 -17.53 -10.89
C ALA A 196 -7.66 -18.45 -11.08
N LYS A 197 -7.52 -19.73 -10.74
CA LYS A 197 -8.62 -20.70 -10.85
C LYS A 197 -9.73 -20.50 -9.81
N ALA A 198 -9.43 -19.77 -8.73
CA ALA A 198 -10.41 -19.39 -7.72
C ALA A 198 -11.20 -18.12 -8.10
N GLY A 199 -10.91 -17.53 -9.28
CA GLY A 199 -11.57 -16.33 -9.77
C GLY A 199 -11.11 -15.04 -9.09
N VAL A 200 -9.99 -15.04 -8.36
CA VAL A 200 -9.47 -13.86 -7.67
C VAL A 200 -8.28 -13.30 -8.44
N ARG A 201 -8.37 -12.02 -8.81
CA ARG A 201 -7.27 -11.28 -9.42
C ARG A 201 -6.41 -10.62 -8.35
N VAL A 202 -5.09 -10.65 -8.53
CA VAL A 202 -4.13 -10.05 -7.59
C VAL A 202 -3.17 -9.16 -8.36
N ASN A 203 -3.16 -7.87 -8.03
CA ASN A 203 -2.29 -6.88 -8.65
C ASN A 203 -1.66 -5.98 -7.57
N ALA A 204 -0.70 -5.16 -7.95
CA ALA A 204 -0.12 -4.19 -7.06
C ALA A 204 -0.03 -2.79 -7.69
N ILE A 205 -0.15 -1.78 -6.85
CA ILE A 205 0.22 -0.40 -7.17
C ILE A 205 1.58 -0.15 -6.50
N ALA A 206 2.49 0.48 -7.23
CA ALA A 206 3.81 0.85 -6.75
C ALA A 206 3.94 2.39 -6.73
N PRO A 207 3.56 3.05 -5.61
CA PRO A 207 3.66 4.49 -5.49
C PRO A 207 5.11 4.96 -5.55
N GLY A 208 5.32 6.14 -6.17
CA GLY A 208 6.54 6.91 -6.07
C GLY A 208 6.62 7.71 -4.79
N PHE A 209 6.96 8.98 -4.91
CA PHE A 209 7.01 9.88 -3.76
C PHE A 209 5.71 10.65 -3.59
N PHE A 210 5.05 10.38 -2.48
CA PHE A 210 3.86 11.06 -1.99
C PHE A 210 4.14 11.60 -0.59
N VAL A 211 3.67 12.79 -0.27
CA VAL A 211 3.84 13.35 1.07
C VAL A 211 2.88 12.65 2.03
N THR A 212 3.43 12.03 3.06
CA THR A 212 2.66 11.34 4.10
C THR A 212 3.13 11.78 5.49
N ASN A 213 2.37 11.47 6.52
CA ASN A 213 2.78 11.75 7.90
C ASN A 213 4.11 11.07 8.27
N GLN A 214 4.40 9.89 7.68
CA GLN A 214 5.64 9.14 7.94
C GLN A 214 6.89 9.80 7.36
N ASN A 215 6.77 10.52 6.25
CA ASN A 215 7.92 11.07 5.54
C ASN A 215 8.01 12.61 5.55
N ARG A 216 6.99 13.31 6.05
CA ARG A 216 6.91 14.78 6.01
C ARG A 216 8.12 15.45 6.65
N ALA A 217 8.55 14.99 7.83
CA ALA A 217 9.72 15.54 8.53
C ALA A 217 11.06 15.25 7.82
N LEU A 218 11.10 14.26 6.90
CA LEU A 218 12.27 13.99 6.08
C LEU A 218 12.31 14.86 4.81
N LEU A 219 11.15 15.36 4.40
CA LEU A 219 10.98 16.12 3.16
C LEU A 219 10.96 17.63 3.37
N PHE A 220 10.48 18.09 4.53
CA PHE A 220 10.34 19.49 4.88
C PHE A 220 10.92 19.75 6.25
N ASP A 221 11.60 20.88 6.40
CA ASP A 221 12.07 21.37 7.70
C ASP A 221 10.93 21.94 8.55
N GLU A 222 11.25 22.41 9.77
CA GLU A 222 10.27 23.00 10.70
C GLU A 222 9.60 24.26 10.14
N SER A 223 10.25 24.97 9.21
CA SER A 223 9.68 26.15 8.53
C SER A 223 8.83 25.77 7.29
N GLY A 224 8.72 24.46 6.96
CA GLY A 224 8.02 23.96 5.79
C GLY A 224 8.80 24.07 4.47
N LYS A 225 10.10 24.41 4.52
CA LYS A 225 10.95 24.46 3.32
C LYS A 225 11.44 23.05 2.94
N PRO A 226 11.59 22.78 1.63
CA PRO A 226 12.17 21.54 1.16
C PRO A 226 13.56 21.28 1.75
N THR A 227 13.80 20.02 2.15
CA THR A 227 15.14 19.57 2.57
C THR A 227 16.00 19.24 1.34
N ALA A 228 17.31 19.09 1.51
CA ALA A 228 18.22 18.62 0.46
C ALA A 228 17.80 17.23 -0.08
N ARG A 229 17.12 16.42 0.73
CA ARG A 229 16.54 15.15 0.29
C ARG A 229 15.40 15.37 -0.70
N THR A 230 14.54 16.34 -0.44
CA THR A 230 13.45 16.71 -1.36
C THR A 230 14.00 17.16 -2.71
N ASP A 231 15.03 17.99 -2.74
CA ASP A 231 15.65 18.44 -3.99
C ASP A 231 16.20 17.26 -4.81
N LYS A 232 16.85 16.29 -4.17
CA LYS A 232 17.33 15.06 -4.83
C LYS A 232 16.18 14.26 -5.42
N ILE A 233 15.09 14.09 -4.67
CA ILE A 233 13.90 13.34 -5.10
C ILE A 233 13.26 14.02 -6.31
N LEU A 234 13.03 15.33 -6.23
CA LEU A 234 12.36 16.07 -7.31
C LEU A 234 13.19 16.12 -8.59
N ARG A 235 14.53 16.24 -8.47
CA ARG A 235 15.44 16.17 -9.65
C ARG A 235 15.42 14.79 -10.29
N ALA A 236 15.25 13.72 -9.51
CA ALA A 236 15.16 12.35 -10.02
C ALA A 236 13.75 11.95 -10.47
N THR A 237 12.74 12.80 -10.23
CA THR A 237 11.36 12.58 -10.67
C THR A 237 11.10 13.44 -11.91
N PRO A 238 10.93 12.86 -13.12
CA PRO A 238 10.76 13.64 -14.35
C PRO A 238 9.61 14.64 -14.33
N MET A 239 8.50 14.32 -13.62
CA MET A 239 7.39 15.27 -13.44
C MET A 239 7.72 16.42 -12.48
N GLY A 240 8.87 16.41 -11.78
CA GLY A 240 9.36 17.51 -10.95
C GLY A 240 8.54 17.84 -9.71
N ARG A 241 7.65 16.96 -9.26
CA ARG A 241 6.78 17.16 -8.12
C ARG A 241 6.50 15.85 -7.37
N PHE A 242 5.98 15.96 -6.16
CA PHE A 242 5.35 14.83 -5.48
C PHE A 242 3.99 14.52 -6.10
N GLY A 243 3.55 13.26 -5.97
CA GLY A 243 2.20 12.86 -6.29
C GLY A 243 1.21 13.22 -5.18
N GLU A 244 -0.03 13.48 -5.55
CA GLU A 244 -1.17 13.61 -4.64
C GLU A 244 -1.85 12.24 -4.49
N ALA A 245 -2.36 11.91 -3.28
CA ALA A 245 -2.93 10.58 -3.00
C ALA A 245 -4.05 10.19 -3.97
N GLU A 246 -4.81 11.18 -4.43
CA GLU A 246 -5.91 11.04 -5.39
C GLU A 246 -5.42 10.56 -6.77
N GLU A 247 -4.17 10.82 -7.15
CA GLU A 247 -3.60 10.37 -8.42
C GLU A 247 -3.34 8.85 -8.46
N LEU A 248 -3.37 8.18 -7.31
CA LEU A 248 -3.32 6.71 -7.24
C LEU A 248 -4.69 6.07 -7.48
N THR A 249 -5.77 6.81 -7.23
CA THR A 249 -7.14 6.25 -7.20
C THR A 249 -7.62 5.82 -8.58
N GLY A 250 -7.20 6.51 -9.64
CA GLY A 250 -7.52 6.11 -11.02
C GLY A 250 -6.98 4.72 -11.38
N THR A 251 -5.72 4.43 -10.97
CA THR A 251 -5.12 3.10 -11.14
C THR A 251 -5.85 2.05 -10.31
N LEU A 252 -6.19 2.38 -9.05
CA LEU A 252 -6.98 1.50 -8.19
C LEU A 252 -8.32 1.14 -8.85
N LEU A 253 -9.09 2.13 -9.26
CA LEU A 253 -10.41 1.93 -9.84
C LEU A 253 -10.34 1.13 -11.15
N TRP A 254 -9.33 1.40 -12.00
CA TRP A 254 -9.10 0.60 -13.19
C TRP A 254 -8.86 -0.87 -12.85
N LEU A 255 -8.01 -1.18 -11.85
CA LEU A 255 -7.74 -2.55 -11.42
C LEU A 255 -8.98 -3.23 -10.81
N LEU A 256 -9.88 -2.47 -10.18
CA LEU A 256 -11.11 -3.00 -9.59
C LEU A 256 -12.25 -3.16 -10.61
N CYS A 257 -12.16 -2.50 -11.76
CA CYS A 257 -13.17 -2.56 -12.80
C CYS A 257 -12.99 -3.79 -13.70
N ASP A 258 -13.79 -4.84 -13.48
CA ASP A 258 -13.67 -6.08 -14.26
C ASP A 258 -13.91 -5.87 -15.76
N ALA A 259 -14.75 -4.92 -16.15
CA ALA A 259 -14.98 -4.59 -17.56
C ALA A 259 -13.72 -3.99 -18.24
N ALA A 260 -12.87 -3.28 -17.45
CA ALA A 260 -11.67 -2.62 -17.98
C ALA A 260 -10.38 -3.45 -17.78
N SER A 261 -10.31 -4.26 -16.72
CA SER A 261 -9.10 -4.97 -16.31
C SER A 261 -9.32 -6.45 -15.95
N GLY A 262 -10.44 -7.04 -16.35
CA GLY A 262 -10.79 -8.44 -16.00
C GLY A 262 -9.78 -9.49 -16.44
N PHE A 263 -8.91 -9.18 -17.41
CA PHE A 263 -7.81 -10.05 -17.84
C PHE A 263 -6.43 -9.61 -17.33
N VAL A 264 -6.41 -8.67 -16.36
CA VAL A 264 -5.18 -8.15 -15.74
C VAL A 264 -5.03 -8.78 -14.36
N THR A 265 -4.00 -9.60 -14.18
CA THR A 265 -3.59 -10.19 -12.89
C THR A 265 -2.07 -10.37 -12.87
N GLY A 266 -1.44 -10.21 -11.71
CA GLY A 266 0.00 -10.35 -11.52
C GLY A 266 0.82 -9.12 -11.92
N THR A 267 0.19 -8.00 -12.26
CA THR A 267 0.91 -6.77 -12.61
C THR A 267 1.26 -5.95 -11.38
N VAL A 268 2.37 -5.21 -11.47
CA VAL A 268 2.81 -4.20 -10.51
C VAL A 268 2.94 -2.88 -11.27
N ILE A 269 2.08 -1.93 -10.96
CA ILE A 269 1.97 -0.68 -11.74
C ILE A 269 2.63 0.46 -10.99
N PRO A 270 3.76 1.02 -11.49
CA PRO A 270 4.34 2.22 -10.93
C PRO A 270 3.44 3.44 -11.23
N VAL A 271 3.21 4.24 -10.17
CA VAL A 271 2.57 5.55 -10.25
C VAL A 271 3.52 6.50 -9.51
N ASP A 272 4.52 7.01 -10.22
CA ASP A 272 5.73 7.58 -9.61
C ASP A 272 6.29 8.82 -10.31
N GLY A 273 5.53 9.43 -11.23
CA GLY A 273 5.98 10.61 -11.97
C GLY A 273 7.17 10.35 -12.89
N GLY A 274 7.40 9.08 -13.26
CA GLY A 274 8.50 8.64 -14.11
C GLY A 274 9.79 8.31 -13.37
N PHE A 275 9.80 8.31 -12.04
CA PHE A 275 11.00 8.07 -11.22
C PHE A 275 11.67 6.74 -11.57
N SER A 276 10.93 5.63 -11.61
CA SER A 276 11.50 4.30 -11.89
C SER A 276 11.96 4.13 -13.33
N ALA A 277 11.46 4.93 -14.27
CA ALA A 277 11.85 4.91 -15.69
C ALA A 277 13.10 5.75 -15.97
N TYR A 278 13.41 6.73 -15.11
CA TYR A 278 14.50 7.69 -15.35
C TYR A 278 15.87 7.06 -15.14
N SER A 279 16.73 7.16 -16.14
CA SER A 279 18.10 6.62 -16.11
C SER A 279 19.15 7.59 -15.51
N GLY A 280 18.79 8.84 -15.27
CA GLY A 280 19.70 9.86 -14.74
C GLY A 280 20.37 10.73 -15.82
N VAL A 281 20.09 10.47 -17.11
CA VAL A 281 20.60 11.21 -18.26
C VAL A 281 19.48 11.50 -19.25
#